data_8685ed012f5327d021b5a62ccf87c881
#
_entry.id   8685ed012f5327d021b5a62ccf87c881
#
_cell.length_a   1.000
_cell.length_b   1.000
_cell.length_c   1.000
_cell.angle_alpha   90.00
_cell.angle_beta   90.00
_cell.angle_gamma   90.00
#
_symmetry.space_group_name_H-M   'P 1'
#
loop_
_entity.id
_entity.type
_entity.pdbx_description
1 polymer ?
#
loop_
_entity_poly.entity_id
_entity_poly.type
_entity_poly.pdbx_seq_one_letter_code
_entity_poly.pdbx_strand_id
1 'polypeptide(L)'
;MSHESSFSGAKLERLAARRQGLRIATSVAVGFAVAVWAKDPIPFLAPVFALQFLTASRRPLSLAQGLVMVALILVVAQILSLTVSVLTGHPLVLGAVLWLLYFVCFYLQAEGKGGTAIFIVLVIAIIVPLLGVAQIDLETPLFGVERVDLGESIARTFTKAAIGGNVLAWGAHALWPDPAGGMSPPPAMPPKRPPVRQALASASILLAGAVLCFVDQRLSFALVIPITVASLLGQLDIATTQKSALGLVIVNLLGGIVASLAFVFVSLWSNLLALFLVVLIVALVFGGRAAADPKMGKISAGALTTFLVLLGIGVSPLPGSTPESFSTRVAYVLFAILYTLCLAVLLWPNPKGRQNGRNPASPTISNST
;
A
#
# COMPACT_ATOMS: atom_id res chain seq x y z
N MET A 1 35.90 -3.13 -27.68
CA MET A 1 35.15 -4.19 -26.97
C MET A 1 34.34 -3.70 -25.76
N SER A 2 34.67 -2.60 -25.07
CA SER A 2 33.93 -2.09 -23.91
C SER A 2 32.60 -1.40 -24.24
N HIS A 3 32.42 -0.81 -25.41
CA HIS A 3 31.21 -0.08 -25.82
C HIS A 3 30.03 -1.01 -26.20
N GLU A 4 30.32 -2.17 -26.82
CA GLU A 4 29.25 -3.14 -27.21
C GLU A 4 28.65 -3.88 -26.01
N SER A 5 29.46 -4.18 -24.99
CA SER A 5 28.96 -4.82 -23.76
C SER A 5 28.03 -3.92 -22.93
N SER A 6 28.28 -2.61 -22.92
CA SER A 6 27.46 -1.62 -22.24
C SER A 6 26.10 -1.41 -22.96
N PHE A 7 26.08 -1.44 -24.29
CA PHE A 7 24.84 -1.31 -25.09
C PHE A 7 23.93 -2.53 -24.96
N SER A 8 24.50 -3.73 -24.88
CA SER A 8 23.79 -4.98 -24.66
C SER A 8 23.15 -5.01 -23.26
N GLY A 9 23.87 -4.55 -22.23
CA GLY A 9 23.37 -4.48 -20.85
C GLY A 9 22.16 -3.54 -20.70
N ALA A 10 22.22 -2.34 -21.25
CA ALA A 10 21.13 -1.36 -21.21
C ALA A 10 19.86 -1.85 -21.94
N LYS A 11 20.02 -2.62 -23.05
CA LYS A 11 18.89 -3.21 -23.77
C LYS A 11 18.21 -4.31 -22.96
N LEU A 12 18.99 -5.17 -22.30
CA LEU A 12 18.48 -6.24 -21.43
C LEU A 12 17.72 -5.65 -20.22
N GLU A 13 18.24 -4.59 -19.62
CA GLU A 13 17.60 -3.92 -18.48
C GLU A 13 16.26 -3.30 -18.87
N ARG A 14 16.16 -2.65 -20.03
CA ARG A 14 14.90 -2.12 -20.58
C ARG A 14 13.89 -3.25 -20.85
N LEU A 15 14.32 -4.38 -21.36
CA LEU A 15 13.46 -5.55 -21.61
C LEU A 15 12.95 -6.13 -20.27
N ALA A 16 13.80 -6.25 -19.27
CA ALA A 16 13.44 -6.73 -17.94
C ALA A 16 12.41 -5.77 -17.28
N ALA A 17 12.63 -4.46 -17.36
CA ALA A 17 11.69 -3.47 -16.85
C ALA A 17 10.32 -3.55 -17.57
N ARG A 18 10.31 -3.69 -18.91
CA ARG A 18 9.06 -3.85 -19.68
C ARG A 18 8.29 -5.12 -19.26
N ARG A 19 8.98 -6.26 -19.12
CA ARG A 19 8.36 -7.50 -18.66
C ARG A 19 7.80 -7.37 -17.25
N GLN A 20 8.54 -6.73 -16.36
CA GLN A 20 8.06 -6.46 -15.00
C GLN A 20 6.81 -5.57 -14.99
N GLY A 21 6.75 -4.53 -15.82
CA GLY A 21 5.56 -3.70 -15.99
C GLY A 21 4.35 -4.49 -16.49
N LEU A 22 4.57 -5.42 -17.47
CA LEU A 22 3.52 -6.31 -17.98
C LEU A 22 3.04 -7.31 -16.91
N ARG A 23 3.95 -7.87 -16.09
CA ARG A 23 3.58 -8.73 -14.95
C ARG A 23 2.66 -8.00 -13.98
N ILE A 24 3.03 -6.79 -13.58
CA ILE A 24 2.23 -5.98 -12.69
C ILE A 24 0.86 -5.71 -13.30
N ALA A 25 0.82 -5.25 -14.56
CA ALA A 25 -0.42 -4.85 -15.21
C ALA A 25 -1.39 -6.03 -15.40
N THR A 26 -0.90 -7.15 -15.90
CA THR A 26 -1.74 -8.35 -16.14
C THR A 26 -2.23 -8.96 -14.84
N SER A 27 -1.38 -9.10 -13.80
CA SER A 27 -1.79 -9.62 -12.50
C SER A 27 -2.85 -8.77 -11.84
N VAL A 28 -2.64 -7.45 -11.84
CA VAL A 28 -3.56 -6.50 -11.23
C VAL A 28 -4.91 -6.51 -11.96
N ALA A 29 -4.91 -6.45 -13.30
CA ALA A 29 -6.14 -6.41 -14.07
C ALA A 29 -6.94 -7.71 -13.98
N VAL A 30 -6.28 -8.87 -14.12
CA VAL A 30 -6.91 -10.19 -13.97
C VAL A 30 -7.42 -10.37 -12.54
N GLY A 31 -6.60 -10.06 -11.54
CA GLY A 31 -6.98 -10.22 -10.14
C GLY A 31 -8.18 -9.37 -9.76
N PHE A 32 -8.22 -8.12 -10.24
CA PHE A 32 -9.35 -7.22 -9.99
C PHE A 32 -10.63 -7.71 -10.67
N ALA A 33 -10.55 -8.10 -11.94
CA ALA A 33 -11.71 -8.62 -12.69
C ALA A 33 -12.25 -9.91 -12.07
N VAL A 34 -11.38 -10.84 -11.66
CA VAL A 34 -11.77 -12.09 -11.00
C VAL A 34 -12.42 -11.81 -9.65
N ALA A 35 -11.87 -10.90 -8.83
CA ALA A 35 -12.43 -10.54 -7.54
C ALA A 35 -13.83 -9.94 -7.67
N VAL A 36 -14.04 -9.04 -8.66
CA VAL A 36 -15.36 -8.45 -8.93
C VAL A 36 -16.34 -9.52 -9.47
N TRP A 37 -15.89 -10.39 -10.35
CA TRP A 37 -16.70 -11.50 -10.86
C TRP A 37 -17.13 -12.46 -9.75
N ALA A 38 -16.21 -12.77 -8.83
CA ALA A 38 -16.47 -13.60 -7.66
C ALA A 38 -17.31 -12.91 -6.58
N LYS A 39 -17.67 -11.63 -6.77
CA LYS A 39 -18.36 -10.78 -5.79
C LYS A 39 -17.64 -10.73 -4.43
N ASP A 40 -16.30 -10.69 -4.47
CA ASP A 40 -15.53 -10.54 -3.25
C ASP A 40 -15.90 -9.23 -2.53
N PRO A 41 -16.10 -9.28 -1.20
CA PRO A 41 -16.49 -8.09 -0.45
C PRO A 41 -15.43 -6.98 -0.51
N ILE A 42 -14.16 -7.34 -0.66
CA ILE A 42 -13.04 -6.39 -0.75
C ILE A 42 -12.20 -6.71 -2.01
N PRO A 43 -12.71 -6.35 -3.21
CA PRO A 43 -12.14 -6.84 -4.48
C PRO A 43 -10.74 -6.32 -4.78
N PHE A 44 -10.27 -5.28 -4.12
CA PHE A 44 -8.92 -4.75 -4.33
C PHE A 44 -7.81 -5.50 -3.57
N LEU A 45 -8.12 -6.36 -2.59
CA LEU A 45 -7.09 -6.98 -1.74
C LEU A 45 -6.15 -7.90 -2.54
N ALA A 46 -6.69 -8.84 -3.31
CA ALA A 46 -5.86 -9.78 -4.08
C ALA A 46 -4.95 -9.08 -5.11
N PRO A 47 -5.44 -8.12 -5.94
CA PRO A 47 -4.59 -7.37 -6.84
C PRO A 47 -3.57 -6.47 -6.12
N VAL A 48 -3.90 -5.89 -4.97
CA VAL A 48 -2.95 -5.11 -4.16
C VAL A 48 -1.85 -6.03 -3.62
N PHE A 49 -2.17 -7.23 -3.13
CA PHE A 49 -1.16 -8.18 -2.66
C PHE A 49 -0.26 -8.65 -3.81
N ALA A 50 -0.83 -8.96 -4.99
CA ALA A 50 -0.05 -9.29 -6.18
C ALA A 50 0.90 -8.14 -6.57
N LEU A 51 0.42 -6.90 -6.57
CA LEU A 51 1.22 -5.70 -6.82
C LEU A 51 2.39 -5.60 -5.83
N GLN A 52 2.13 -5.80 -4.54
CA GLN A 52 3.17 -5.73 -3.52
C GLN A 52 4.23 -6.83 -3.68
N PHE A 53 3.81 -8.05 -4.00
CA PHE A 53 4.75 -9.15 -4.25
C PHE A 53 5.62 -8.90 -5.49
N LEU A 54 5.03 -8.43 -6.58
CA LEU A 54 5.74 -8.15 -7.83
C LEU A 54 6.65 -6.93 -7.74
N THR A 55 6.31 -5.92 -6.94
CA THR A 55 7.16 -4.73 -6.75
C THR A 55 8.30 -4.96 -5.76
N ALA A 56 8.14 -5.90 -4.83
CA ALA A 56 9.17 -6.24 -3.85
C ALA A 56 10.34 -7.03 -4.45
N SER A 57 10.07 -7.91 -5.40
CA SER A 57 11.08 -8.77 -6.02
C SER A 57 10.82 -8.98 -7.51
N ARG A 58 11.89 -8.95 -8.30
CA ARG A 58 11.84 -9.36 -9.71
C ARG A 58 11.82 -10.88 -9.87
N ARG A 59 12.21 -11.63 -8.84
CA ARG A 59 12.20 -13.10 -8.85
C ARG A 59 10.85 -13.61 -8.32
N PRO A 60 10.34 -14.73 -8.85
CA PRO A 60 9.15 -15.34 -8.31
C PRO A 60 9.37 -15.72 -6.84
N LEU A 61 8.35 -15.53 -6.01
CA LEU A 61 8.34 -16.03 -4.65
C LEU A 61 8.45 -17.56 -4.68
N SER A 62 9.31 -18.14 -3.85
CA SER A 62 9.31 -19.58 -3.65
C SER A 62 7.97 -20.03 -3.03
N LEU A 63 7.57 -21.28 -3.26
CA LEU A 63 6.36 -21.82 -2.65
C LEU A 63 6.36 -21.68 -1.12
N ALA A 64 7.51 -21.93 -0.49
CA ALA A 64 7.66 -21.78 0.95
C ALA A 64 7.45 -20.32 1.40
N GLN A 65 8.02 -19.34 0.68
CA GLN A 65 7.83 -17.92 0.99
C GLN A 65 6.35 -17.49 0.80
N GLY A 66 5.70 -17.96 -0.26
CA GLY A 66 4.28 -17.71 -0.49
C GLY A 66 3.42 -18.29 0.63
N LEU A 67 3.69 -19.52 1.05
CA LEU A 67 2.96 -20.18 2.14
C LEU A 67 3.15 -19.45 3.48
N VAL A 68 4.40 -19.07 3.79
CA VAL A 68 4.70 -18.27 5.01
C VAL A 68 3.94 -16.95 4.99
N MET A 69 3.84 -16.29 3.82
CA MET A 69 3.10 -15.04 3.70
C MET A 69 1.59 -15.24 3.93
N VAL A 70 1.00 -16.31 3.37
CA VAL A 70 -0.41 -16.65 3.62
C VAL A 70 -0.65 -16.97 5.10
N ALA A 71 0.23 -17.75 5.72
CA ALA A 71 0.14 -18.08 7.15
C ALA A 71 0.26 -16.81 8.02
N LEU A 72 1.20 -15.90 7.70
CA LEU A 72 1.34 -14.62 8.38
C LEU A 72 0.06 -13.79 8.32
N ILE A 73 -0.53 -13.67 7.13
CA ILE A 73 -1.76 -12.91 6.91
C ILE A 73 -2.92 -13.52 7.72
N LEU A 74 -3.08 -14.84 7.67
CA LEU A 74 -4.10 -15.54 8.43
C LEU A 74 -3.95 -15.31 9.94
N VAL A 75 -2.75 -15.51 10.49
CA VAL A 75 -2.48 -15.34 11.92
C VAL A 75 -2.72 -13.90 12.36
N VAL A 76 -2.23 -12.91 11.60
CA VAL A 76 -2.42 -11.50 11.93
C VAL A 76 -3.89 -11.11 11.85
N ALA A 77 -4.62 -11.55 10.83
CA ALA A 77 -6.05 -11.27 10.70
C ALA A 77 -6.85 -11.87 11.86
N GLN A 78 -6.54 -13.10 12.28
CA GLN A 78 -7.20 -13.76 13.42
C GLN A 78 -6.90 -13.05 14.74
N ILE A 79 -5.63 -12.73 15.02
CA ILE A 79 -5.25 -12.01 16.24
C ILE A 79 -5.96 -10.65 16.30
N LEU A 80 -5.99 -9.91 15.20
CA LEU A 80 -6.66 -8.61 15.15
C LEU A 80 -8.18 -8.72 15.29
N SER A 81 -8.81 -9.70 14.65
CA SER A 81 -10.24 -9.96 14.83
C SER A 81 -10.59 -10.26 16.27
N LEU A 82 -9.81 -11.13 16.93
CA LEU A 82 -9.98 -11.41 18.36
C LEU A 82 -9.75 -10.18 19.23
N THR A 83 -8.72 -9.40 18.91
CA THR A 83 -8.42 -8.15 19.63
C THR A 83 -9.58 -7.17 19.54
N VAL A 84 -10.15 -6.98 18.35
CA VAL A 84 -11.32 -6.12 18.16
C VAL A 84 -12.52 -6.66 18.91
N SER A 85 -12.85 -7.93 18.79
CA SER A 85 -14.02 -8.52 19.46
C SER A 85 -13.98 -8.39 20.98
N VAL A 86 -12.79 -8.56 21.59
CA VAL A 86 -12.60 -8.44 23.04
C VAL A 86 -12.55 -6.99 23.51
N LEU A 87 -11.91 -6.10 22.72
CA LEU A 87 -11.66 -4.72 23.14
C LEU A 87 -12.70 -3.71 22.64
N THR A 88 -13.74 -4.13 21.94
CA THR A 88 -14.80 -3.23 21.44
C THR A 88 -15.47 -2.43 22.57
N GLY A 89 -15.64 -3.04 23.75
CA GLY A 89 -16.16 -2.34 24.94
C GLY A 89 -15.17 -1.35 25.59
N HIS A 90 -13.91 -1.33 25.15
CA HIS A 90 -12.86 -0.50 25.74
C HIS A 90 -12.09 0.28 24.65
N PRO A 91 -12.67 1.33 24.03
CA PRO A 91 -12.12 2.00 22.86
C PRO A 91 -10.74 2.61 23.09
N LEU A 92 -10.44 3.08 24.29
CA LEU A 92 -9.11 3.62 24.63
C LEU A 92 -8.03 2.52 24.59
N VAL A 93 -8.36 1.32 25.10
CA VAL A 93 -7.43 0.18 25.10
C VAL A 93 -7.21 -0.32 23.67
N LEU A 94 -8.27 -0.43 22.89
CA LEU A 94 -8.19 -0.77 21.47
C LEU A 94 -7.30 0.22 20.72
N GLY A 95 -7.51 1.52 20.93
CA GLY A 95 -6.68 2.58 20.34
C GLY A 95 -5.21 2.47 20.71
N ALA A 96 -4.90 2.17 22.00
CA ALA A 96 -3.53 1.99 22.45
C ALA A 96 -2.85 0.75 21.82
N VAL A 97 -3.57 -0.36 21.68
CA VAL A 97 -3.07 -1.58 21.02
C VAL A 97 -2.80 -1.32 19.53
N LEU A 98 -3.72 -0.67 18.83
CA LEU A 98 -3.55 -0.31 17.43
C LEU A 98 -2.38 0.66 17.24
N TRP A 99 -2.25 1.65 18.13
CA TRP A 99 -1.12 2.59 18.08
C TRP A 99 0.22 1.88 18.24
N LEU A 100 0.32 0.95 19.19
CA LEU A 100 1.52 0.17 19.39
C LEU A 100 1.85 -0.69 18.16
N LEU A 101 0.85 -1.32 17.55
CA LEU A 101 1.01 -2.11 16.35
C LEU A 101 1.48 -1.25 15.18
N TYR A 102 0.87 -0.08 14.96
CA TYR A 102 1.30 0.87 13.93
C TYR A 102 2.73 1.34 14.16
N PHE A 103 3.08 1.64 15.43
CA PHE A 103 4.43 2.02 15.79
C PHE A 103 5.45 0.93 15.45
N VAL A 104 5.19 -0.31 15.81
CA VAL A 104 6.07 -1.44 15.48
C VAL A 104 6.20 -1.60 13.97
N CYS A 105 5.10 -1.50 13.21
CA CYS A 105 5.13 -1.59 11.76
C CYS A 105 6.00 -0.48 11.14
N PHE A 106 5.81 0.78 11.51
CA PHE A 106 6.61 1.88 10.97
C PHE A 106 8.07 1.82 11.43
N TYR A 107 8.33 1.35 12.64
CA TYR A 107 9.67 1.17 13.15
C TYR A 107 10.45 0.11 12.35
N LEU A 108 9.84 -1.07 12.12
CA LEU A 108 10.43 -2.14 11.31
C LEU A 108 10.60 -1.73 9.84
N GLN A 109 9.65 -0.97 9.29
CA GLN A 109 9.74 -0.43 7.94
C GLN A 109 10.92 0.53 7.78
N ALA A 110 11.13 1.41 8.78
CA ALA A 110 12.26 2.33 8.81
C ALA A 110 13.62 1.62 8.99
N GLU A 111 13.63 0.45 9.64
CA GLU A 111 14.81 -0.43 9.69
C GLU A 111 15.08 -1.16 8.36
N GLY A 112 14.17 -1.06 7.39
CA GLY A 112 14.29 -1.78 6.12
C GLY A 112 13.98 -3.28 6.22
N LYS A 113 13.40 -3.74 7.34
CA LYS A 113 13.04 -5.13 7.57
C LYS A 113 11.63 -5.42 7.05
N GLY A 114 11.48 -6.49 6.27
CA GLY A 114 10.19 -7.08 5.91
C GLY A 114 9.23 -6.22 5.07
N GLY A 115 9.69 -5.26 4.28
CA GLY A 115 8.93 -4.21 3.61
C GLY A 115 7.52 -4.57 3.13
N THR A 116 7.36 -5.62 2.31
CA THR A 116 6.05 -6.07 1.81
C THR A 116 5.16 -6.67 2.90
N ALA A 117 5.73 -7.52 3.75
CA ALA A 117 4.99 -8.17 4.83
C ALA A 117 4.44 -7.12 5.81
N ILE A 118 5.26 -6.14 6.19
CA ILE A 118 4.86 -5.05 7.10
C ILE A 118 3.75 -4.20 6.49
N PHE A 119 3.84 -3.87 5.20
CA PHE A 119 2.76 -3.13 4.52
C PHE A 119 1.44 -3.91 4.56
N ILE A 120 1.46 -5.21 4.29
CA ILE A 120 0.28 -6.07 4.35
C ILE A 120 -0.29 -6.12 5.77
N VAL A 121 0.56 -6.31 6.78
CA VAL A 121 0.15 -6.27 8.20
C VAL A 121 -0.52 -4.93 8.53
N LEU A 122 0.04 -3.82 8.05
CA LEU A 122 -0.51 -2.49 8.27
C LEU A 122 -1.90 -2.34 7.62
N VAL A 123 -2.08 -2.84 6.39
CA VAL A 123 -3.38 -2.84 5.70
C VAL A 123 -4.41 -3.68 6.48
N ILE A 124 -4.03 -4.85 6.97
CA ILE A 124 -4.91 -5.70 7.81
C ILE A 124 -5.27 -4.95 9.11
N ALA A 125 -4.27 -4.34 9.75
CA ALA A 125 -4.43 -3.58 10.98
C ALA A 125 -5.31 -2.33 10.84
N ILE A 126 -5.53 -1.85 9.64
CA ILE A 126 -6.47 -0.77 9.32
C ILE A 126 -7.87 -1.34 9.04
N ILE A 127 -7.97 -2.32 8.13
CA ILE A 127 -9.25 -2.79 7.60
C ILE A 127 -10.02 -3.58 8.67
N VAL A 128 -9.35 -4.47 9.41
CA VAL A 128 -10.03 -5.34 10.39
C VAL A 128 -10.72 -4.54 11.50
N PRO A 129 -10.05 -3.58 12.17
CA PRO A 129 -10.71 -2.77 13.19
C PRO A 129 -11.82 -1.88 12.63
N LEU A 130 -11.62 -1.27 11.45
CA LEU A 130 -12.64 -0.42 10.82
C LEU A 130 -13.91 -1.21 10.51
N LEU A 131 -13.79 -2.36 9.87
CA LEU A 131 -14.95 -3.21 9.57
C LEU A 131 -15.57 -3.78 10.85
N GLY A 132 -14.75 -4.16 11.84
CA GLY A 132 -15.24 -4.70 13.10
C GLY A 132 -16.04 -3.67 13.91
N VAL A 133 -15.59 -2.41 13.95
CA VAL A 133 -16.33 -1.34 14.64
C VAL A 133 -17.57 -0.92 13.83
N ALA A 134 -17.43 -0.76 12.50
CA ALA A 134 -18.54 -0.37 11.64
C ALA A 134 -19.73 -1.35 11.71
N GLN A 135 -19.48 -2.64 11.94
CA GLN A 135 -20.57 -3.63 12.07
C GLN A 135 -21.42 -3.45 13.33
N ILE A 136 -20.89 -2.82 14.37
CA ILE A 136 -21.65 -2.61 15.62
C ILE A 136 -22.83 -1.67 15.38
N ASP A 137 -22.66 -0.71 14.49
CA ASP A 137 -23.63 0.35 14.19
C ASP A 137 -24.60 -0.05 13.06
N LEU A 138 -24.37 -1.19 12.39
CA LEU A 138 -25.22 -1.65 11.29
C LEU A 138 -26.33 -2.58 11.78
N GLU A 139 -27.57 -2.27 11.38
CA GLU A 139 -28.72 -3.15 11.60
C GLU A 139 -28.64 -4.42 10.74
N THR A 140 -28.01 -4.32 9.57
CA THR A 140 -27.80 -5.46 8.65
C THR A 140 -26.38 -6.00 8.78
N PRO A 141 -26.20 -7.33 8.90
CA PRO A 141 -24.87 -7.92 9.05
C PRO A 141 -24.00 -7.67 7.82
N LEU A 142 -22.76 -7.21 8.04
CA LEU A 142 -21.72 -7.18 7.01
C LEU A 142 -21.45 -8.62 6.54
N PHE A 143 -21.22 -8.82 5.25
CA PHE A 143 -20.99 -10.13 4.64
C PHE A 143 -22.15 -11.14 4.78
N GLY A 144 -23.35 -10.74 5.21
CA GLY A 144 -24.49 -11.62 5.44
C GLY A 144 -24.26 -12.65 6.57
N VAL A 145 -23.33 -12.37 7.50
CA VAL A 145 -22.90 -13.29 8.58
C VAL A 145 -23.17 -12.64 9.94
N GLU A 146 -23.59 -13.43 10.91
CA GLU A 146 -23.82 -12.96 12.27
C GLU A 146 -22.53 -12.42 12.92
N ARG A 147 -22.66 -11.55 13.93
CA ARG A 147 -21.52 -10.90 14.61
C ARG A 147 -20.45 -11.86 15.12
N VAL A 148 -20.83 -13.05 15.53
CA VAL A 148 -19.91 -14.08 16.07
C VAL A 148 -18.95 -14.58 15.00
N ASP A 149 -19.39 -14.65 13.74
CA ASP A 149 -18.62 -15.22 12.63
C ASP A 149 -17.87 -14.17 11.81
N LEU A 150 -17.94 -12.87 12.18
CA LEU A 150 -17.30 -11.78 11.45
C LEU A 150 -15.79 -11.95 11.38
N GLY A 151 -15.16 -12.31 12.50
CA GLY A 151 -13.73 -12.52 12.57
C GLY A 151 -13.26 -13.59 11.61
N GLU A 152 -13.99 -14.70 11.54
CA GLU A 152 -13.74 -15.78 10.60
C GLU A 152 -13.95 -15.36 9.15
N SER A 153 -15.02 -14.62 8.87
CA SER A 153 -15.34 -14.12 7.54
C SER A 153 -14.25 -13.14 7.02
N ILE A 154 -13.80 -12.23 7.87
CA ILE A 154 -12.70 -11.32 7.55
C ILE A 154 -11.41 -12.12 7.32
N ALA A 155 -11.05 -13.03 8.21
CA ALA A 155 -9.84 -13.84 8.05
C ALA A 155 -9.87 -14.70 6.79
N ARG A 156 -11.01 -15.28 6.45
CA ARG A 156 -11.23 -16.01 5.18
C ARG A 156 -11.03 -15.09 3.97
N THR A 157 -11.56 -13.86 4.00
CA THR A 157 -11.41 -12.90 2.91
C THR A 157 -9.94 -12.53 2.70
N PHE A 158 -9.21 -12.22 3.78
CA PHE A 158 -7.78 -11.93 3.69
C PHE A 158 -6.96 -13.14 3.23
N THR A 159 -7.30 -14.34 3.69
CA THR A 159 -6.62 -15.58 3.28
C THR A 159 -6.84 -15.88 1.80
N LYS A 160 -8.08 -15.75 1.31
CA LYS A 160 -8.40 -15.87 -0.12
C LYS A 160 -7.61 -14.85 -0.95
N ALA A 161 -7.59 -13.60 -0.51
CA ALA A 161 -6.84 -12.53 -1.17
C ALA A 161 -5.34 -12.81 -1.19
N ALA A 162 -4.77 -13.35 -0.12
CA ALA A 162 -3.37 -13.72 -0.03
C ALA A 162 -3.01 -14.86 -0.99
N ILE A 163 -3.82 -15.91 -1.02
CA ILE A 163 -3.66 -17.01 -1.96
C ILE A 163 -3.80 -16.50 -3.40
N GLY A 164 -4.85 -15.72 -3.68
CA GLY A 164 -5.07 -15.10 -4.98
C GLY A 164 -3.91 -14.23 -5.43
N GLY A 165 -3.39 -13.38 -4.55
CA GLY A 165 -2.22 -12.53 -4.81
C GLY A 165 -0.95 -13.32 -5.15
N ASN A 166 -0.69 -14.44 -4.44
CA ASN A 166 0.43 -15.34 -4.75
C ASN A 166 0.24 -16.04 -6.10
N VAL A 167 -0.95 -16.59 -6.36
CA VAL A 167 -1.27 -17.27 -7.64
C VAL A 167 -1.13 -16.31 -8.81
N LEU A 168 -1.61 -15.07 -8.67
CA LEU A 168 -1.48 -14.03 -9.69
C LEU A 168 0.00 -13.67 -9.92
N ALA A 169 0.80 -13.55 -8.86
CA ALA A 169 2.23 -13.26 -8.98
C ALA A 169 2.98 -14.41 -9.68
N TRP A 170 2.71 -15.66 -9.32
CA TRP A 170 3.31 -16.82 -9.99
C TRP A 170 2.86 -16.94 -11.46
N GLY A 171 1.56 -16.75 -11.73
CA GLY A 171 1.01 -16.77 -13.09
C GLY A 171 1.66 -15.70 -13.97
N ALA A 172 1.87 -14.49 -13.44
CA ALA A 172 2.55 -13.42 -14.16
C ALA A 172 4.01 -13.75 -14.49
N HIS A 173 4.73 -14.41 -13.58
CA HIS A 173 6.09 -14.86 -13.85
C HIS A 173 6.12 -16.01 -14.88
N ALA A 174 5.11 -16.86 -14.89
CA ALA A 174 4.99 -17.93 -15.90
C ALA A 174 4.67 -17.36 -17.30
N LEU A 175 3.78 -16.35 -17.38
CA LEU A 175 3.43 -15.69 -18.65
C LEU A 175 4.56 -14.82 -19.21
N TRP A 176 5.30 -14.15 -18.35
CA TRP A 176 6.37 -13.20 -18.72
C TRP A 176 7.67 -13.57 -18.02
N PRO A 177 8.37 -14.65 -18.43
CA PRO A 177 9.61 -15.09 -17.77
C PRO A 177 10.71 -14.03 -17.88
N ASP A 178 11.62 -14.00 -16.91
CA ASP A 178 12.76 -13.10 -16.96
C ASP A 178 13.70 -13.45 -18.11
N PRO A 179 14.28 -12.46 -18.80
CA PRO A 179 15.34 -12.72 -19.74
C PRO A 179 16.53 -13.32 -18.96
N ALA A 180 17.11 -14.42 -19.52
CA ALA A 180 18.28 -15.05 -18.94
C ALA A 180 19.39 -13.99 -18.72
N GLY A 181 19.87 -13.83 -17.51
CA GLY A 181 20.91 -12.85 -17.14
C GLY A 181 20.44 -11.69 -16.25
N GLY A 182 19.29 -11.83 -15.59
CA GLY A 182 18.79 -10.80 -14.65
C GLY A 182 19.83 -10.43 -13.60
N MET A 183 20.28 -9.17 -13.62
CA MET A 183 21.20 -8.62 -12.65
C MET A 183 20.64 -8.79 -11.23
N SER A 184 21.50 -9.21 -10.32
CA SER A 184 21.18 -9.22 -8.88
C SER A 184 20.72 -7.83 -8.45
N PRO A 185 19.71 -7.73 -7.57
CA PRO A 185 19.31 -6.45 -7.04
C PRO A 185 20.52 -5.74 -6.42
N PRO A 186 20.61 -4.41 -6.56
CA PRO A 186 21.69 -3.65 -5.94
C PRO A 186 21.72 -3.97 -4.44
N PRO A 187 22.91 -4.04 -3.84
CA PRO A 187 23.04 -4.33 -2.42
C PRO A 187 22.19 -3.35 -1.63
N ALA A 188 21.41 -3.89 -0.70
CA ALA A 188 20.58 -3.07 0.20
C ALA A 188 21.50 -2.05 0.90
N MET A 189 21.18 -0.76 0.79
CA MET A 189 21.91 0.25 1.56
C MET A 189 21.80 -0.12 3.05
N PRO A 190 22.91 0.00 3.82
CA PRO A 190 22.87 -0.28 5.24
C PRO A 190 21.75 0.57 5.89
N PRO A 191 20.95 -0.01 6.76
CA PRO A 191 19.83 0.69 7.38
C PRO A 191 20.38 1.90 8.15
N LYS A 192 19.93 3.09 7.79
CA LYS A 192 20.06 4.25 8.68
C LYS A 192 19.29 3.90 9.95
N ARG A 193 19.90 4.12 11.13
CA ARG A 193 19.22 3.90 12.42
C ARG A 193 17.84 4.55 12.37
N PRO A 194 16.77 3.81 12.61
CA PRO A 194 15.43 4.35 12.47
C PRO A 194 15.24 5.48 13.49
N PRO A 195 14.75 6.64 13.08
CA PRO A 195 14.36 7.66 14.02
C PRO A 195 13.07 7.20 14.71
N VAL A 196 13.18 6.67 15.92
CA VAL A 196 12.03 6.28 16.77
C VAL A 196 10.95 7.37 16.78
N ARG A 197 11.38 8.64 16.85
CA ARG A 197 10.46 9.80 16.81
C ARG A 197 9.63 9.87 15.52
N GLN A 198 10.19 9.47 14.38
CA GLN A 198 9.46 9.45 13.12
C GLN A 198 8.44 8.31 13.08
N ALA A 199 8.80 7.11 13.57
CA ALA A 199 7.88 5.99 13.69
C ALA A 199 6.72 6.31 14.65
N LEU A 200 7.01 6.96 15.81
CA LEU A 200 6.00 7.43 16.75
C LEU A 200 5.05 8.44 16.09
N ALA A 201 5.59 9.43 15.39
CA ALA A 201 4.79 10.43 14.69
C ALA A 201 3.90 9.78 13.62
N SER A 202 4.46 8.88 12.80
CA SER A 202 3.70 8.17 11.76
C SER A 202 2.58 7.31 12.35
N ALA A 203 2.84 6.59 13.44
CA ALA A 203 1.81 5.81 14.14
C ALA A 203 0.70 6.70 14.70
N SER A 204 1.05 7.85 15.28
CA SER A 204 0.07 8.80 15.82
C SER A 204 -0.77 9.45 14.72
N ILE A 205 -0.17 9.80 13.58
CA ILE A 205 -0.88 10.34 12.40
C ILE A 205 -1.87 9.29 11.88
N LEU A 206 -1.44 8.04 11.72
CA LEU A 206 -2.31 6.98 11.21
C LEU A 206 -3.44 6.67 12.19
N LEU A 207 -3.15 6.57 13.50
CA LEU A 207 -4.18 6.33 14.50
C LEU A 207 -5.22 7.46 14.53
N ALA A 208 -4.79 8.71 14.51
CA ALA A 208 -5.72 9.84 14.50
C ALA A 208 -6.61 9.83 13.25
N GLY A 209 -6.07 9.46 12.07
CA GLY A 209 -6.86 9.26 10.87
C GLY A 209 -7.86 8.09 10.98
N ALA A 210 -7.48 6.99 11.63
CA ALA A 210 -8.37 5.86 11.89
C ALA A 210 -9.48 6.25 12.90
N VAL A 211 -9.14 6.97 13.96
CA VAL A 211 -10.11 7.45 14.96
C VAL A 211 -11.15 8.37 14.34
N LEU A 212 -10.77 9.26 13.41
CA LEU A 212 -11.73 10.05 12.65
C LEU A 212 -12.77 9.18 11.93
N CYS A 213 -12.32 8.06 11.34
CA CYS A 213 -13.21 7.11 10.68
C CYS A 213 -14.07 6.32 11.68
N PHE A 214 -13.62 6.11 12.92
CA PHE A 214 -14.43 5.45 13.96
C PHE A 214 -15.50 6.37 14.56
N VAL A 215 -15.23 7.67 14.66
CA VAL A 215 -16.14 8.64 15.31
C VAL A 215 -17.24 9.12 14.38
N ASP A 216 -16.94 9.32 13.10
CA ASP A 216 -17.93 9.77 12.12
C ASP A 216 -18.49 8.59 11.32
N GLN A 217 -19.75 8.24 11.55
CA GLN A 217 -20.46 7.17 10.83
C GLN A 217 -20.42 7.33 9.31
N ARG A 218 -20.36 8.57 8.81
CA ARG A 218 -20.24 8.84 7.36
C ARG A 218 -18.87 8.40 6.80
N LEU A 219 -17.85 8.38 7.66
CA LEU A 219 -16.48 7.97 7.30
C LEU A 219 -16.17 6.53 7.67
N SER A 220 -17.08 5.80 8.33
CA SER A 220 -16.85 4.42 8.80
C SER A 220 -16.47 3.46 7.67
N PHE A 221 -16.97 3.69 6.45
CA PHE A 221 -16.62 2.93 5.25
C PHE A 221 -15.59 3.62 4.37
N ALA A 222 -15.08 4.78 4.75
CA ALA A 222 -14.04 5.50 4.00
C ALA A 222 -12.64 4.87 4.23
N LEU A 223 -12.53 3.54 4.04
CA LEU A 223 -11.27 2.76 4.14
C LEU A 223 -10.12 3.39 3.35
N VAL A 224 -10.45 4.16 2.32
CA VAL A 224 -9.46 4.85 1.49
C VAL A 224 -8.63 5.86 2.28
N ILE A 225 -9.22 6.54 3.28
CA ILE A 225 -8.51 7.57 4.05
C ILE A 225 -7.31 6.96 4.79
N PRO A 226 -7.49 6.01 5.74
CA PRO A 226 -6.36 5.48 6.51
C PRO A 226 -5.40 4.64 5.67
N ILE A 227 -5.87 3.94 4.61
CA ILE A 227 -4.98 3.21 3.71
C ILE A 227 -4.10 4.18 2.90
N THR A 228 -4.65 5.29 2.42
CA THR A 228 -3.88 6.33 1.73
C THR A 228 -2.88 7.00 2.68
N VAL A 229 -3.29 7.31 3.91
CA VAL A 229 -2.40 7.84 4.96
C VAL A 229 -1.23 6.89 5.22
N ALA A 230 -1.50 5.60 5.42
CA ALA A 230 -0.46 4.58 5.64
C ALA A 230 0.49 4.46 4.46
N SER A 231 -0.04 4.43 3.24
CA SER A 231 0.74 4.36 2.00
C SER A 231 1.64 5.59 1.84
N LEU A 232 1.10 6.79 2.09
CA LEU A 232 1.86 8.05 2.01
C LEU A 232 2.96 8.12 3.07
N LEU A 233 2.68 7.75 4.32
CA LEU A 233 3.68 7.76 5.39
C LEU A 233 4.85 6.82 5.07
N GLY A 234 4.57 5.61 4.59
CA GLY A 234 5.61 4.66 4.17
C GLY A 234 6.43 5.14 2.98
N GLN A 235 5.86 5.95 2.09
CA GLN A 235 6.56 6.52 0.93
C GLN A 235 7.34 7.80 1.29
N LEU A 236 6.81 8.64 2.18
CA LEU A 236 7.46 9.87 2.67
C LEU A 236 8.76 9.56 3.41
N ASP A 237 8.84 8.42 4.11
CA ASP A 237 10.06 7.96 4.77
C ASP A 237 11.24 7.77 3.79
N ILE A 238 10.93 7.49 2.53
CA ILE A 238 11.89 7.29 1.44
C ILE A 238 12.22 8.60 0.72
N ALA A 239 11.36 9.62 0.83
CA ALA A 239 11.53 10.90 0.17
C ALA A 239 12.61 11.75 0.86
N THR A 240 13.83 11.74 0.30
CA THR A 240 14.99 12.47 0.85
C THR A 240 14.95 13.98 0.61
N THR A 241 14.04 14.47 -0.22
CA THR A 241 13.98 15.89 -0.66
C THR A 241 12.53 16.39 -0.72
N GLN A 242 12.31 17.68 -0.43
CA GLN A 242 10.98 18.31 -0.57
C GLN A 242 10.36 18.15 -1.97
N LYS A 243 11.18 18.16 -3.02
CA LYS A 243 10.72 17.93 -4.40
C LYS A 243 10.19 16.50 -4.60
N SER A 244 10.82 15.49 -3.99
CA SER A 244 10.33 14.11 -4.06
C SER A 244 9.07 13.91 -3.24
N ALA A 245 8.93 14.60 -2.10
CA ALA A 245 7.69 14.59 -1.32
C ALA A 245 6.52 15.23 -2.09
N LEU A 246 6.75 16.37 -2.76
CA LEU A 246 5.73 17.01 -3.61
C LEU A 246 5.35 16.12 -4.81
N GLY A 247 6.32 15.47 -5.45
CA GLY A 247 6.08 14.50 -6.53
C GLY A 247 5.21 13.33 -6.06
N LEU A 248 5.44 12.84 -4.85
CA LEU A 248 4.64 11.81 -4.21
C LEU A 248 3.17 12.20 -4.07
N VAL A 249 2.92 13.42 -3.60
CA VAL A 249 1.58 13.98 -3.46
C VAL A 249 0.84 14.04 -4.78
N ILE A 250 1.50 14.63 -5.79
CA ILE A 250 0.93 14.78 -7.13
C ILE A 250 0.58 13.42 -7.73
N VAL A 251 1.46 12.42 -7.61
CA VAL A 251 1.25 11.10 -8.20
C VAL A 251 0.14 10.33 -7.48
N ASN A 252 0.03 10.43 -6.14
CA ASN A 252 -1.08 9.81 -5.40
C ASN A 252 -2.42 10.50 -5.69
N LEU A 253 -2.43 11.83 -5.79
CA LEU A 253 -3.62 12.58 -6.19
C LEU A 253 -4.06 12.18 -7.61
N LEU A 254 -3.10 12.03 -8.54
CA LEU A 254 -3.37 11.56 -9.88
C LEU A 254 -3.99 10.15 -9.87
N GLY A 255 -3.48 9.24 -9.02
CA GLY A 255 -4.06 7.91 -8.80
C GLY A 255 -5.51 7.99 -8.36
N GLY A 256 -5.84 8.89 -7.43
CA GLY A 256 -7.21 9.15 -6.97
C GLY A 256 -8.14 9.71 -8.04
N ILE A 257 -7.68 10.69 -8.80
CA ILE A 257 -8.45 11.29 -9.91
C ILE A 257 -8.72 10.23 -11.00
N VAL A 258 -7.70 9.45 -11.39
CA VAL A 258 -7.83 8.39 -12.38
C VAL A 258 -8.80 7.31 -11.90
N ALA A 259 -8.77 6.94 -10.61
CA ALA A 259 -9.71 5.97 -10.03
C ALA A 259 -11.15 6.47 -10.11
N SER A 260 -11.37 7.73 -9.80
CA SER A 260 -12.70 8.34 -9.85
C SER A 260 -13.23 8.43 -11.28
N LEU A 261 -12.39 8.79 -12.25
CA LEU A 261 -12.75 8.78 -13.68
C LEU A 261 -13.04 7.35 -14.16
N ALA A 262 -12.21 6.39 -13.78
CA ALA A 262 -12.41 4.97 -14.09
C ALA A 262 -13.74 4.46 -13.54
N PHE A 263 -14.10 4.84 -12.31
CA PHE A 263 -15.36 4.47 -11.71
C PHE A 263 -16.56 5.02 -12.49
N VAL A 264 -16.53 6.31 -12.88
CA VAL A 264 -17.58 6.91 -13.72
C VAL A 264 -17.71 6.15 -15.03
N PHE A 265 -16.58 5.83 -15.68
CA PHE A 265 -16.60 5.09 -16.94
C PHE A 265 -17.20 3.68 -16.77
N VAL A 266 -16.79 2.95 -15.72
CA VAL A 266 -17.30 1.60 -15.42
C VAL A 266 -18.78 1.63 -15.00
N SER A 267 -19.25 2.68 -14.35
CA SER A 267 -20.67 2.84 -13.99
C SER A 267 -21.57 3.09 -15.19
N LEU A 268 -21.04 3.74 -16.23
CA LEU A 268 -21.76 3.92 -17.51
C LEU A 268 -21.81 2.62 -18.33
N TRP A 269 -20.75 1.82 -18.26
CA TRP A 269 -20.58 0.59 -19.00
C TRP A 269 -20.32 -0.57 -18.05
N SER A 270 -21.38 -1.03 -17.37
CA SER A 270 -21.32 -2.08 -16.33
C SER A 270 -21.00 -3.47 -16.92
N ASN A 271 -19.86 -3.58 -17.59
CA ASN A 271 -19.34 -4.79 -18.21
C ASN A 271 -17.97 -5.15 -17.61
N LEU A 272 -17.80 -6.42 -17.26
CA LEU A 272 -16.55 -6.94 -16.70
C LEU A 272 -15.36 -6.72 -17.64
N LEU A 273 -15.56 -6.79 -18.96
CA LEU A 273 -14.52 -6.53 -19.95
C LEU A 273 -14.07 -5.06 -19.92
N ALA A 274 -15.01 -4.12 -19.81
CA ALA A 274 -14.70 -2.69 -19.68
C ALA A 274 -13.90 -2.42 -18.42
N LEU A 275 -14.30 -3.00 -17.28
CA LEU A 275 -13.56 -2.93 -16.03
C LEU A 275 -12.13 -3.47 -16.17
N PHE A 276 -11.98 -4.67 -16.75
CA PHE A 276 -10.68 -5.28 -17.00
C PHE A 276 -9.77 -4.37 -17.85
N LEU A 277 -10.28 -3.84 -18.96
CA LEU A 277 -9.52 -2.97 -19.86
C LEU A 277 -9.09 -1.65 -19.19
N VAL A 278 -9.98 -1.03 -18.44
CA VAL A 278 -9.67 0.20 -17.69
C VAL A 278 -8.56 -0.06 -16.67
N VAL A 279 -8.70 -1.11 -15.88
CA VAL A 279 -7.68 -1.47 -14.87
C VAL A 279 -6.36 -1.84 -15.57
N LEU A 280 -6.40 -2.55 -16.69
CA LEU A 280 -5.22 -2.93 -17.45
C LEU A 280 -4.47 -1.70 -17.99
N ILE A 281 -5.18 -0.74 -18.58
CA ILE A 281 -4.55 0.50 -19.10
C ILE A 281 -3.89 1.28 -17.99
N VAL A 282 -4.60 1.48 -16.88
CA VAL A 282 -4.05 2.22 -15.72
C VAL A 282 -2.86 1.49 -15.11
N ALA A 283 -2.97 0.16 -14.96
CA ALA A 283 -1.88 -0.66 -14.43
C ALA A 283 -0.67 -0.72 -15.39
N LEU A 284 -0.85 -0.64 -16.70
CA LEU A 284 0.25 -0.51 -17.67
C LEU A 284 0.99 0.83 -17.51
N VAL A 285 0.28 1.92 -17.28
CA VAL A 285 0.88 3.25 -17.11
C VAL A 285 1.64 3.33 -15.80
N PHE A 286 0.99 3.04 -14.67
CA PHE A 286 1.63 3.15 -13.36
C PHE A 286 2.59 1.99 -13.08
N GLY A 287 2.23 0.76 -13.42
CA GLY A 287 3.06 -0.43 -13.25
C GLY A 287 4.28 -0.42 -14.17
N GLY A 288 4.13 0.07 -15.39
CA GLY A 288 5.25 0.30 -16.32
C GLY A 288 6.27 1.30 -15.76
N ARG A 289 5.79 2.41 -15.18
CA ARG A 289 6.65 3.39 -14.50
C ARG A 289 7.26 2.82 -13.22
N ALA A 290 6.51 2.03 -12.47
CA ALA A 290 7.01 1.36 -11.27
C ALA A 290 8.19 0.42 -11.57
N ALA A 291 8.17 -0.21 -12.73
CA ALA A 291 9.22 -1.13 -13.18
C ALA A 291 10.43 -0.43 -13.81
N ALA A 292 10.21 0.73 -14.46
CA ALA A 292 11.23 1.41 -15.27
C ALA A 292 12.21 2.27 -14.45
N ASP A 293 11.73 2.90 -13.37
CA ASP A 293 12.54 3.82 -12.57
C ASP A 293 12.60 3.39 -11.09
N PRO A 294 13.76 2.98 -10.57
CA PRO A 294 13.89 2.58 -9.17
C PRO A 294 13.54 3.68 -8.17
N LYS A 295 13.73 4.96 -8.54
CA LYS A 295 13.43 6.11 -7.66
C LYS A 295 11.94 6.45 -7.65
N MET A 296 11.30 6.41 -8.81
CA MET A 296 9.87 6.70 -8.95
C MET A 296 9.00 5.43 -8.82
N GLY A 297 9.62 4.26 -8.78
CA GLY A 297 8.93 2.97 -8.77
C GLY A 297 8.00 2.80 -7.58
N LYS A 298 8.47 3.12 -6.38
CA LYS A 298 7.66 3.03 -5.15
C LYS A 298 6.50 4.05 -5.16
N ILE A 299 6.72 5.24 -5.70
CA ILE A 299 5.71 6.29 -5.83
C ILE A 299 4.61 5.85 -6.81
N SER A 300 5.00 5.32 -7.96
CA SER A 300 4.06 4.83 -8.97
C SER A 300 3.28 3.59 -8.50
N ALA A 301 3.94 2.68 -7.76
CA ALA A 301 3.27 1.55 -7.12
C ALA A 301 2.26 2.01 -6.06
N GLY A 302 2.59 3.03 -5.27
CA GLY A 302 1.66 3.64 -4.31
C GLY A 302 0.44 4.26 -4.98
N ALA A 303 0.63 5.01 -6.07
CA ALA A 303 -0.48 5.56 -6.84
C ALA A 303 -1.39 4.47 -7.43
N LEU A 304 -0.81 3.37 -7.91
CA LEU A 304 -1.59 2.21 -8.37
C LEU A 304 -2.34 1.55 -7.21
N THR A 305 -1.73 1.46 -6.02
CA THR A 305 -2.42 0.97 -4.82
C THR A 305 -3.63 1.87 -4.48
N THR A 306 -3.43 3.20 -4.46
CA THR A 306 -4.52 4.17 -4.22
C THR A 306 -5.63 4.03 -5.25
N PHE A 307 -5.28 3.90 -6.53
CA PHE A 307 -6.23 3.64 -7.62
C PHE A 307 -7.05 2.37 -7.36
N LEU A 308 -6.39 1.25 -7.04
CA LEU A 308 -7.06 -0.03 -6.83
C LEU A 308 -8.00 0.00 -5.60
N VAL A 309 -7.56 0.62 -4.51
CA VAL A 309 -8.37 0.74 -3.29
C VAL A 309 -9.62 1.57 -3.56
N LEU A 310 -9.47 2.73 -4.19
CA LEU A 310 -10.60 3.61 -4.53
C LEU A 310 -11.60 2.96 -5.49
N LEU A 311 -11.10 2.40 -6.58
CA LEU A 311 -11.95 1.71 -7.54
C LEU A 311 -12.63 0.50 -6.89
N GLY A 312 -11.87 -0.26 -6.08
CA GLY A 312 -12.37 -1.45 -5.39
C GLY A 312 -13.48 -1.15 -4.38
N ILE A 313 -13.32 -0.10 -3.57
CA ILE A 313 -14.40 0.35 -2.67
C ILE A 313 -15.63 0.78 -3.49
N GLY A 314 -15.40 1.41 -4.64
CA GLY A 314 -16.50 1.84 -5.52
C GLY A 314 -17.33 0.74 -6.14
N VAL A 315 -16.73 -0.42 -6.39
CA VAL A 315 -17.42 -1.60 -6.98
C VAL A 315 -17.69 -2.69 -5.92
N SER A 316 -17.36 -2.44 -4.66
CA SER A 316 -17.58 -3.38 -3.55
C SER A 316 -19.08 -3.57 -3.30
N PRO A 317 -19.54 -4.81 -3.00
CA PRO A 317 -20.90 -5.08 -2.61
C PRO A 317 -21.20 -4.76 -1.12
N LEU A 318 -20.24 -4.20 -0.36
CA LEU A 318 -20.44 -3.89 1.04
C LEU A 318 -21.55 -2.84 1.25
N PRO A 319 -22.41 -3.00 2.29
CA PRO A 319 -23.37 -1.99 2.69
C PRO A 319 -22.64 -0.68 3.02
N GLY A 320 -23.19 0.45 2.62
CA GLY A 320 -22.53 1.75 2.80
C GLY A 320 -21.59 2.16 1.66
N SER A 321 -21.25 1.25 0.73
CA SER A 321 -20.62 1.60 -0.55
C SER A 321 -21.64 2.22 -1.53
N THR A 322 -22.59 3.05 -1.03
CA THR A 322 -23.51 3.79 -1.91
C THR A 322 -22.71 4.47 -3.00
N PRO A 323 -23.29 4.67 -4.20
CA PRO A 323 -22.62 5.38 -5.28
C PRO A 323 -22.34 6.83 -4.86
N GLU A 324 -21.28 6.98 -4.07
CA GLU A 324 -20.77 8.29 -3.69
C GLU A 324 -20.44 9.07 -4.95
N SER A 325 -20.75 10.35 -4.93
CA SER A 325 -20.44 11.20 -6.05
C SER A 325 -18.91 11.22 -6.32
N PHE A 326 -18.53 11.41 -7.56
CA PHE A 326 -17.14 11.58 -7.97
C PHE A 326 -16.40 12.60 -7.06
N SER A 327 -17.06 13.70 -6.73
CA SER A 327 -16.51 14.76 -5.87
C SER A 327 -16.18 14.26 -4.46
N THR A 328 -17.03 13.44 -3.85
CA THR A 328 -16.81 12.90 -2.50
C THR A 328 -15.57 12.01 -2.44
N ARG A 329 -15.36 11.17 -3.44
CA ARG A 329 -14.17 10.28 -3.49
C ARG A 329 -12.88 11.06 -3.68
N VAL A 330 -12.89 12.04 -4.59
CA VAL A 330 -11.74 12.94 -4.77
C VAL A 330 -11.49 13.73 -3.49
N ALA A 331 -12.54 14.17 -2.79
CA ALA A 331 -12.42 14.88 -1.52
C ALA A 331 -11.78 14.00 -0.43
N TYR A 332 -12.12 12.72 -0.31
CA TYR A 332 -11.48 11.81 0.66
C TYR A 332 -9.99 11.63 0.40
N VAL A 333 -9.58 11.49 -0.86
CA VAL A 333 -8.15 11.38 -1.20
C VAL A 333 -7.43 12.69 -0.94
N LEU A 334 -8.01 13.82 -1.33
CA LEU A 334 -7.45 15.15 -1.04
C LEU A 334 -7.32 15.37 0.46
N PHE A 335 -8.37 15.04 1.22
CA PHE A 335 -8.34 15.11 2.67
C PHE A 335 -7.22 14.26 3.26
N ALA A 336 -7.11 12.98 2.85
CA ALA A 336 -6.07 12.08 3.33
C ALA A 336 -4.66 12.60 3.03
N ILE A 337 -4.44 13.16 1.83
CA ILE A 337 -3.16 13.74 1.42
C ILE A 337 -2.84 14.99 2.23
N LEU A 338 -3.76 15.96 2.30
CA LEU A 338 -3.55 17.22 3.04
C LEU A 338 -3.36 16.96 4.52
N TYR A 339 -4.17 16.09 5.11
CA TYR A 339 -4.07 15.64 6.48
C TYR A 339 -2.68 15.05 6.78
N THR A 340 -2.25 14.08 5.95
CA THR A 340 -0.95 13.42 6.14
C THR A 340 0.20 14.40 6.05
N LEU A 341 0.18 15.29 5.06
CA LEU A 341 1.23 16.27 4.86
C LEU A 341 1.29 17.30 5.99
N CYS A 342 0.13 17.84 6.38
CA CYS A 342 0.06 18.83 7.45
C CYS A 342 0.63 18.25 8.74
N LEU A 343 0.20 17.06 9.13
CA LEU A 343 0.68 16.41 10.34
C LEU A 343 2.12 15.90 10.23
N ALA A 344 2.56 15.44 9.04
CA ALA A 344 3.94 15.05 8.84
C ALA A 344 4.88 16.26 8.97
N VAL A 345 4.53 17.41 8.41
CA VAL A 345 5.32 18.65 8.56
C VAL A 345 5.37 19.09 10.02
N LEU A 346 4.26 18.93 10.75
CA LEU A 346 4.16 19.36 12.14
C LEU A 346 4.91 18.45 13.11
N LEU A 347 4.80 17.13 12.94
CA LEU A 347 5.27 16.14 13.90
C LEU A 347 6.64 15.55 13.55
N TRP A 348 7.07 15.62 12.28
CA TRP A 348 8.37 15.07 11.90
C TRP A 348 9.51 16.02 12.30
N PRO A 349 10.59 15.49 12.90
CA PRO A 349 11.71 16.29 13.30
C PRO A 349 12.44 16.90 12.09
N ASN A 350 12.63 18.22 12.10
CA ASN A 350 13.25 18.96 11.02
C ASN A 350 14.75 18.56 10.88
N PRO A 351 15.22 18.04 9.73
CA PRO A 351 16.61 17.59 9.58
C PRO A 351 17.63 18.74 9.57
N LYS A 352 17.19 19.99 9.42
CA LYS A 352 18.08 21.17 9.32
C LYS A 352 18.80 21.55 10.61
N GLY A 353 18.33 21.13 11.79
CA GLY A 353 18.96 21.48 13.07
C GLY A 353 20.28 20.75 13.38
N ARG A 354 20.65 19.72 12.64
CA ARG A 354 21.78 18.84 12.97
C ARG A 354 23.08 19.14 12.20
N GLN A 355 23.04 19.97 11.16
CA GLN A 355 24.24 20.33 10.40
C GLN A 355 25.02 21.52 11.00
N ASN A 356 24.39 22.36 11.81
CA ASN A 356 25.08 23.51 12.45
C ASN A 356 25.93 23.17 13.69
N GLY A 357 25.90 21.91 14.16
CA GLY A 357 26.66 21.49 15.37
C GLY A 357 27.94 20.70 15.08
N ARG A 358 28.28 20.46 13.81
CA ARG A 358 29.51 19.73 13.44
C ARG A 358 30.27 20.52 12.38
N ASN A 359 30.78 21.69 12.76
CA ASN A 359 32.04 22.17 12.21
C ASN A 359 33.15 21.59 13.07
N PRO A 360 33.89 20.55 12.65
CA PRO A 360 35.16 20.28 13.27
C PRO A 360 36.07 21.44 12.89
N ALA A 361 36.56 22.15 13.92
CA ALA A 361 37.61 23.11 13.77
C ALA A 361 38.66 22.57 12.82
N SER A 362 38.89 23.27 11.70
CA SER A 362 39.99 23.00 10.79
C SER A 362 41.29 23.01 11.61
N PRO A 363 42.14 21.96 11.52
CA PRO A 363 43.43 22.01 12.12
C PRO A 363 44.25 23.13 11.45
N THR A 364 44.57 24.15 12.19
CA THR A 364 45.55 25.16 11.84
C THR A 364 46.88 24.45 11.57
N ILE A 365 47.25 24.31 10.32
CA ILE A 365 48.58 23.91 9.94
C ILE A 365 49.50 25.08 10.26
N SER A 366 50.22 24.97 11.39
CA SER A 366 51.34 25.84 11.68
C SER A 366 52.50 25.48 10.79
N ASN A 367 52.74 26.26 9.74
CA ASN A 367 54.01 26.29 9.06
C ASN A 367 55.08 26.85 10.03
N SER A 368 55.94 26.01 10.55
CA SER A 368 57.21 26.42 11.15
C SER A 368 58.30 26.19 10.10
N THR A 369 58.91 27.27 9.73
CA THR A 369 60.17 27.43 8.98
C THR A 369 61.31 26.56 9.48
#